data_354c7367cc49899ebf1e7b54bc3240ce
#
_entry.id   354c7367cc49899ebf1e7b54bc3240ce
#
_cell.length_a   1.000
_cell.length_b   1.000
_cell.length_c   1.000
_cell.angle_alpha   90.00
_cell.angle_beta   90.00
_cell.angle_gamma   90.00
#
_symmetry.space_group_name_H-M   'P 1'
#
loop_
_entity.id
_entity.type
_entity.pdbx_description
1 polymer ?
#
loop_
_entity_poly.entity_id
_entity_poly.type
_entity_poly.pdbx_seq_one_letter_code
_entity_poly.pdbx_strand_id
1 'polypeptide(L)'
;MKLAVILPAYNAENFIAECLESLLNQTFSDFCILAVNDASTDNTGKILETYAAKDARLRVYHFSEIQGEPAVMQFAMDMLNYMNVEYVARMDADDICVPHRFEKQVQYLDEHPEIDILGSNALLFNDGQT
;
A
#
# COMPACT_ATOMS: atom_id res chain seq x y z
N MET A 1 12.88 -1.12 8.06
CA MET A 1 12.10 -0.76 6.88
C MET A 1 11.47 0.60 7.09
N LYS A 2 11.61 1.48 6.13
CA LYS A 2 11.21 2.88 6.31
C LYS A 2 9.72 3.10 6.17
N LEU A 3 9.10 2.44 5.19
CA LEU A 3 7.73 2.72 4.79
C LEU A 3 6.95 1.42 4.62
N ALA A 4 5.70 1.40 5.06
CA ALA A 4 4.76 0.33 4.75
C ALA A 4 3.59 0.93 3.99
N VAL A 5 3.21 0.28 2.89
CA VAL A 5 2.07 0.70 2.09
C VAL A 5 0.92 -0.26 2.33
N ILE A 6 -0.21 0.26 2.75
CA ILE A 6 -1.41 -0.56 2.93
C ILE A 6 -2.23 -0.46 1.65
N LEU A 7 -2.54 -1.61 1.07
CA LEU A 7 -3.24 -1.71 -0.21
C LEU A 7 -4.48 -2.59 -0.04
N PRO A 8 -5.62 -1.99 0.32
CA PRO A 8 -6.87 -2.77 0.35
C PRO A 8 -7.30 -3.07 -1.08
N ALA A 9 -7.75 -4.29 -1.33
CA ALA A 9 -8.16 -4.71 -2.66
C ALA A 9 -9.45 -5.51 -2.61
N TYR A 10 -10.41 -5.09 -3.42
CA TYR A 10 -11.66 -5.82 -3.58
C TYR A 10 -12.11 -5.70 -5.02
N ASN A 11 -12.19 -6.84 -5.72
CA ASN A 11 -12.65 -6.92 -7.11
C ASN A 11 -12.01 -5.86 -8.01
N ALA A 12 -10.66 -5.84 -7.99
CA ALA A 12 -9.87 -4.85 -8.70
C ALA A 12 -9.05 -5.48 -9.84
N GLU A 13 -9.51 -6.60 -10.41
CA GLU A 13 -8.70 -7.32 -11.39
C GLU A 13 -8.31 -6.48 -12.60
N ASN A 14 -9.14 -5.48 -12.96
CA ASN A 14 -8.85 -4.63 -14.12
C ASN A 14 -7.82 -3.54 -13.83
N PHE A 15 -7.48 -3.31 -12.57
CA PHE A 15 -6.63 -2.19 -12.16
C PHE A 15 -5.42 -2.61 -11.34
N ILE A 16 -5.49 -3.75 -10.67
CA ILE A 16 -4.51 -4.11 -9.64
C ILE A 16 -3.09 -4.29 -10.20
N ALA A 17 -2.97 -4.84 -11.41
CA ALA A 17 -1.65 -5.06 -12.01
C ALA A 17 -0.94 -3.74 -12.25
N GLU A 18 -1.64 -2.77 -12.82
CA GLU A 18 -1.08 -1.46 -13.11
C GLU A 18 -0.72 -0.72 -11.84
N CYS A 19 -1.59 -0.84 -10.82
CA CYS A 19 -1.32 -0.28 -9.49
C CYS A 19 -0.03 -0.85 -8.92
N LEU A 20 0.12 -2.17 -8.93
CA LEU A 20 1.31 -2.84 -8.39
C LEU A 20 2.57 -2.47 -9.16
N GLU A 21 2.49 -2.38 -10.50
CA GLU A 21 3.63 -1.97 -11.29
C GLU A 21 4.09 -0.57 -10.89
N SER A 22 3.13 0.34 -10.68
CA SER A 22 3.48 1.70 -10.29
C SER A 22 4.11 1.76 -8.90
N LEU A 23 3.70 0.89 -7.99
CA LEU A 23 4.27 0.83 -6.65
C LEU A 23 5.66 0.20 -6.67
N LEU A 24 5.82 -0.91 -7.38
CA LEU A 24 7.09 -1.63 -7.39
C LEU A 24 8.18 -0.90 -8.15
N ASN A 25 7.81 0.06 -9.02
CA ASN A 25 8.75 0.86 -9.79
C ASN A 25 9.02 2.23 -9.20
N GLN A 26 8.68 2.44 -7.93
CA GLN A 26 8.99 3.70 -7.26
C GLN A 26 10.50 3.90 -7.16
N THR A 27 10.94 5.15 -7.23
CA THR A 27 12.37 5.48 -7.07
C THR A 27 12.85 5.22 -5.65
N PHE A 28 11.97 5.29 -4.66
CA PHE A 28 12.26 4.90 -3.29
C PHE A 28 11.98 3.40 -3.16
N SER A 29 12.90 2.63 -2.59
CA SER A 29 12.78 1.17 -2.57
C SER A 29 12.67 0.53 -1.19
N ASP A 30 12.92 1.30 -0.11
CA ASP A 30 12.90 0.73 1.25
C ASP A 30 11.49 0.71 1.82
N PHE A 31 10.66 -0.12 1.23
CA PHE A 31 9.27 -0.24 1.68
C PHE A 31 8.76 -1.67 1.50
N CYS A 32 7.63 -1.96 2.14
CA CYS A 32 6.86 -3.17 1.85
C CYS A 32 5.42 -2.78 1.54
N ILE A 33 4.72 -3.67 0.89
CA ILE A 33 3.29 -3.49 0.57
C ILE A 33 2.53 -4.59 1.31
N LEU A 34 1.55 -4.18 2.11
CA LEU A 34 0.62 -5.10 2.73
C LEU A 34 -0.68 -5.03 1.93
N ALA A 35 -0.84 -5.99 1.03
CA ALA A 35 -2.05 -6.07 0.21
C ALA A 35 -3.04 -6.98 0.91
N VAL A 36 -4.22 -6.47 1.17
CA VAL A 36 -5.27 -7.25 1.82
C VAL A 36 -6.40 -7.44 0.83
N ASN A 37 -6.58 -8.68 0.41
CA ASN A 37 -7.65 -9.07 -0.51
C ASN A 37 -8.91 -9.34 0.32
N ASP A 38 -9.89 -8.47 0.20
CA ASP A 38 -11.11 -8.54 1.00
C ASP A 38 -12.14 -9.46 0.35
N ALA A 39 -11.78 -10.74 0.23
CA ALA A 39 -12.64 -11.78 -0.31
C ALA A 39 -13.13 -11.47 -1.73
N SER A 40 -12.22 -11.04 -2.62
CA SER A 40 -12.56 -10.78 -4.01
C SER A 40 -13.09 -12.02 -4.69
N THR A 41 -14.08 -11.85 -5.55
CA THR A 41 -14.69 -12.95 -6.33
C THR A 41 -14.11 -13.05 -7.74
N ASP A 42 -13.26 -12.10 -8.13
CA ASP A 42 -12.60 -12.10 -9.43
C ASP A 42 -11.15 -12.57 -9.30
N ASN A 43 -10.29 -12.25 -10.26
CA ASN A 43 -8.89 -12.69 -10.27
C ASN A 43 -7.94 -11.80 -9.46
N THR A 44 -8.46 -10.86 -8.67
CA THR A 44 -7.62 -9.96 -7.86
C THR A 44 -6.62 -10.74 -7.02
N GLY A 45 -7.11 -11.75 -6.28
CA GLY A 45 -6.23 -12.54 -5.41
C GLY A 45 -5.13 -13.25 -6.18
N LYS A 46 -5.47 -13.81 -7.35
CA LYS A 46 -4.49 -14.53 -8.16
C LYS A 46 -3.41 -13.59 -8.70
N ILE A 47 -3.82 -12.39 -9.12
CA ILE A 47 -2.88 -11.39 -9.63
C ILE A 47 -1.94 -10.96 -8.51
N LEU A 48 -2.47 -10.71 -7.32
CA LEU A 48 -1.65 -10.35 -6.16
C LEU A 48 -0.61 -11.42 -5.87
N GLU A 49 -1.01 -12.69 -5.87
CA GLU A 49 -0.08 -13.78 -5.60
C GLU A 49 1.00 -13.88 -6.67
N THR A 50 0.65 -13.65 -7.93
CA THR A 50 1.62 -13.67 -9.02
C THR A 50 2.70 -12.63 -8.79
N TYR A 51 2.33 -11.42 -8.39
CA TYR A 51 3.31 -10.36 -8.12
C TYR A 51 4.11 -10.64 -6.84
N ALA A 52 3.46 -11.19 -5.81
CA ALA A 52 4.15 -11.50 -4.56
C ALA A 52 5.24 -12.56 -4.77
N ALA A 53 5.03 -13.47 -5.71
CA ALA A 53 6.03 -14.49 -6.03
C ALA A 53 7.28 -13.89 -6.69
N LYS A 54 7.16 -12.70 -7.28
CA LYS A 54 8.25 -12.04 -7.99
C LYS A 54 8.96 -11.00 -7.15
N ASP A 55 8.32 -10.46 -6.13
CA ASP A 55 8.90 -9.37 -5.35
C ASP A 55 8.54 -9.56 -3.88
N ALA A 56 9.56 -9.78 -3.07
CA ALA A 56 9.39 -10.07 -1.65
C ALA A 56 8.82 -8.89 -0.84
N ARG A 57 8.83 -7.70 -1.41
CA ARG A 57 8.26 -6.53 -0.73
C ARG A 57 6.75 -6.59 -0.66
N LEU A 58 6.11 -7.35 -1.55
CA LEU A 58 4.66 -7.50 -1.57
C LEU A 58 4.26 -8.69 -0.72
N ARG A 59 3.44 -8.42 0.29
CA ARG A 59 2.88 -9.44 1.19
C ARG A 59 1.38 -9.41 1.03
N VAL A 60 0.79 -10.59 0.78
CA VAL A 60 -0.63 -10.70 0.45
C VAL A 60 -1.35 -11.47 1.54
N TYR A 61 -2.47 -10.93 1.99
CA TYR A 61 -3.35 -11.57 2.96
C TYR A 61 -4.75 -11.66 2.35
N HIS A 62 -5.38 -12.82 2.47
CA HIS A 62 -6.71 -13.05 1.91
C HIS A 62 -7.72 -13.25 3.01
N PHE A 63 -8.78 -12.46 3.01
CA PHE A 63 -9.92 -12.69 3.89
C PHE A 63 -10.84 -13.72 3.25
N SER A 64 -11.45 -14.59 4.08
CA SER A 64 -12.38 -15.59 3.58
C SER A 64 -13.78 -15.01 3.35
N GLU A 65 -14.10 -13.90 4.01
CA GLU A 65 -15.39 -13.23 3.89
C GLU A 65 -15.15 -11.73 3.81
N ILE A 66 -16.04 -11.02 3.13
CA ILE A 66 -15.94 -9.56 3.02
C ILE A 66 -16.08 -8.94 4.41
N GLN A 67 -15.09 -8.13 4.81
CA GLN A 67 -15.07 -7.45 6.10
C GLN A 67 -15.30 -5.95 5.98
N GLY A 68 -15.04 -5.38 4.79
CA GLY A 68 -15.13 -3.95 4.57
C GLY A 68 -13.83 -3.23 4.87
N GLU A 69 -13.70 -2.04 4.31
CA GLU A 69 -12.43 -1.30 4.37
C GLU A 69 -12.00 -0.96 5.80
N PRO A 70 -12.88 -0.54 6.73
CA PRO A 70 -12.42 -0.26 8.09
C PRO A 70 -11.77 -1.47 8.76
N ALA A 71 -12.34 -2.67 8.55
CA ALA A 71 -11.76 -3.88 9.11
C ALA A 71 -10.44 -4.25 8.44
N VAL A 72 -10.34 -4.03 7.13
CA VAL A 72 -9.10 -4.24 6.39
C VAL A 72 -8.00 -3.34 6.94
N MET A 73 -8.31 -2.06 7.13
CA MET A 73 -7.34 -1.10 7.66
C MET A 73 -6.92 -1.47 9.08
N GLN A 74 -7.86 -1.91 9.92
CA GLN A 74 -7.54 -2.32 11.28
C GLN A 74 -6.61 -3.54 11.28
N PHE A 75 -6.90 -4.52 10.42
CA PHE A 75 -6.05 -5.69 10.28
C PHE A 75 -4.63 -5.30 9.89
N ALA A 76 -4.50 -4.42 8.90
CA ALA A 76 -3.19 -3.98 8.42
C ALA A 76 -2.43 -3.21 9.51
N MET A 77 -3.12 -2.33 10.23
CA MET A 77 -2.48 -1.58 11.31
C MET A 77 -2.03 -2.51 12.43
N ASP A 78 -2.82 -3.53 12.75
CA ASP A 78 -2.42 -4.53 13.75
C ASP A 78 -1.17 -5.27 13.29
N MET A 79 -1.08 -5.62 12.01
CA MET A 79 0.12 -6.27 11.47
C MET A 79 1.34 -5.37 11.59
N LEU A 80 1.17 -4.07 11.35
CA LEU A 80 2.28 -3.12 11.44
C LEU A 80 2.83 -3.00 12.85
N ASN A 81 2.03 -3.29 13.88
CA ASN A 81 2.52 -3.27 15.26
C ASN A 81 3.61 -4.31 15.52
N TYR A 82 3.69 -5.33 14.68
CA TYR A 82 4.72 -6.36 14.78
C TYR A 82 5.88 -6.12 13.83
N MET A 83 5.88 -5.00 13.13
CA MET A 83 6.91 -4.65 12.16
C MET A 83 7.59 -3.37 12.59
N ASN A 84 8.83 -3.21 12.17
CA ASN A 84 9.59 -2.00 12.49
C ASN A 84 9.57 -1.06 11.29
N VAL A 85 8.50 -0.26 11.17
CA VAL A 85 8.37 0.71 10.09
C VAL A 85 8.20 2.11 10.68
N GLU A 86 8.71 3.10 9.97
CA GLU A 86 8.62 4.49 10.41
C GLU A 86 7.37 5.18 9.91
N TYR A 87 7.00 4.94 8.66
CA TYR A 87 5.87 5.63 8.03
C TYR A 87 4.91 4.64 7.40
N VAL A 88 3.66 5.05 7.28
CA VAL A 88 2.61 4.26 6.66
C VAL A 88 1.97 5.08 5.56
N ALA A 89 1.81 4.49 4.40
CA ALA A 89 1.08 5.09 3.29
C ALA A 89 -0.10 4.21 2.93
N ARG A 90 -1.13 4.81 2.39
CA ARG A 90 -2.28 4.08 1.89
C ARG A 90 -2.36 4.25 0.38
N MET A 91 -2.76 3.19 -0.31
CA MET A 91 -2.93 3.19 -1.76
C MET A 91 -4.18 2.40 -2.10
N ASP A 92 -5.03 2.97 -2.94
CA ASP A 92 -6.21 2.24 -3.43
C ASP A 92 -5.82 1.39 -4.64
N ALA A 93 -6.45 0.23 -4.77
CA ALA A 93 -6.06 -0.77 -5.77
C ALA A 93 -6.31 -0.33 -7.22
N ASP A 94 -7.10 0.73 -7.41
CA ASP A 94 -7.37 1.28 -8.74
C ASP A 94 -6.57 2.55 -9.03
N ASP A 95 -5.63 2.91 -8.16
CA ASP A 95 -4.80 4.11 -8.34
C ASP A 95 -3.45 3.75 -8.96
N ILE A 96 -2.82 4.74 -9.56
CA ILE A 96 -1.46 4.63 -10.10
C ILE A 96 -0.59 5.63 -9.36
N CYS A 97 0.55 5.14 -8.87
CA CYS A 97 1.47 5.95 -8.09
C CYS A 97 2.55 6.55 -8.99
N VAL A 98 2.69 7.88 -9.00
CA VAL A 98 3.74 8.53 -9.79
C VAL A 98 5.12 8.10 -9.25
N PRO A 99 6.16 8.02 -10.13
CA PRO A 99 7.43 7.36 -9.77
C PRO A 99 8.16 7.91 -8.56
N HIS A 100 8.05 9.21 -8.28
CA HIS A 100 8.81 9.85 -7.19
C HIS A 100 7.97 10.11 -5.96
N ARG A 101 6.74 9.59 -5.89
CA ARG A 101 5.83 9.92 -4.80
C ARG A 101 6.40 9.56 -3.43
N PHE A 102 6.85 8.31 -3.27
CA PHE A 102 7.33 7.86 -1.96
C PHE A 102 8.63 8.54 -1.58
N GLU A 103 9.51 8.74 -2.55
CA GLU A 103 10.77 9.44 -2.28
C GLU A 103 10.50 10.83 -1.72
N LYS A 104 9.58 11.56 -2.34
CA LYS A 104 9.26 12.92 -1.90
C LYS A 104 8.53 12.94 -0.56
N GLN A 105 7.61 12.01 -0.36
CA GLN A 105 6.85 11.96 0.89
C GLN A 105 7.73 11.59 2.06
N VAL A 106 8.62 10.60 1.89
CA VAL A 106 9.53 10.19 2.93
C VAL A 106 10.50 11.32 3.26
N GLN A 107 11.02 11.99 2.24
CA GLN A 107 11.92 13.13 2.45
C GLN A 107 11.22 14.23 3.24
N TYR A 108 9.97 14.56 2.86
CA TYR A 108 9.21 15.59 3.54
C TYR A 108 8.99 15.23 5.01
N LEU A 109 8.59 14.00 5.28
CA LEU A 109 8.33 13.57 6.66
C LEU A 109 9.61 13.54 7.50
N ASP A 110 10.73 13.14 6.89
CA ASP A 110 12.01 13.15 7.59
C ASP A 110 12.43 14.57 7.97
N GLU A 111 12.08 15.56 7.16
CA GLU A 111 12.41 16.96 7.40
C GLU A 111 11.41 17.65 8.33
N HIS A 112 10.27 17.02 8.60
CA HIS A 112 9.21 17.58 9.43
C HIS A 112 8.79 16.59 10.50
N PRO A 113 9.67 16.29 11.46
CA PRO A 113 9.38 15.25 12.47
C PRO A 113 8.20 15.58 13.37
N GLU A 114 7.72 16.82 13.37
CA GLU A 114 6.55 17.21 14.14
C GLU A 114 5.26 16.72 13.49
N ILE A 115 5.30 16.30 12.21
CA ILE A 115 4.12 15.83 11.50
C ILE A 115 3.90 14.34 11.80
N ASP A 116 2.71 14.02 12.27
CA ASP A 116 2.34 12.65 12.53
C ASP A 116 1.76 12.11 11.28
N ILE A 117 2.23 11.09 10.86
CA ILE A 117 1.95 10.39 9.86
C ILE A 117 0.87 10.34 9.14
N LEU A 118 0.48 10.03 9.10
CA LEU A 118 -0.49 9.80 8.49
C LEU A 118 -1.04 10.39 7.65
N GLY A 119 -1.04 10.53 7.50
CA GLY A 119 -1.54 11.02 6.82
C GLY A 119 -1.59 11.21 5.95
N SER A 120 -1.49 11.05 6.05
CA SER A 120 -1.56 11.27 5.28
C SER A 120 -1.70 11.65 4.38
N ASN A 121 -1.51 11.84 4.64
CA ASN A 121 -1.65 12.16 3.87
C ASN A 121 -1.62 12.26 2.99
N ALA A 122 -1.44 12.17 3.41
CA ALA A 122 -1.42 12.30 2.62
C ALA A 122 -1.46 12.59 1.85
N LEU A 123 -1.33 12.67 2.18
CA LEU A 123 -1.37 12.90 1.47
C LEU A 123 -1.49 12.97 0.72
N LEU A 124 -1.43 13.14 1.00
CA LEU A 124 -1.53 13.21 0.34
C LEU A 124 -1.64 13.49 -0.46
N PHE A 125 -1.48 13.78 -0.44
CA PHE A 125 -1.50 13.93 -1.23
C PHE A 125 -1.68 14.08 -2.09
N ASN A 126 -1.69 14.17 -2.05
CA ASN A 126 -1.82 14.26 -2.91
C ASN A 126 -1.95 14.43 -3.69
N ASP A 127 -1.79 14.78 -3.61
CA ASP A 127 -1.83 14.92 -4.43
C ASP A 127 -1.66 15.01 -5.27
N GLY A 128 -1.61 15.14 -5.26
CA GLY A 128 -1.33 15.20 -6.06
C GLY A 128 -1.18 15.41 -6.65
N GLN A 129 -1.18 15.72 -6.41
CA GLN A 129 -1.00 15.74 -6.83
C GLN A 129 -0.53 15.77 -7.18
N THR A 130 -0.43 15.99 -7.00
CA THR A 130 0.07 15.78 -7.34
C THR A 130 0.31 15.74 -7.58
#